data_735045754d5b75f8460bd517ccaabdb3
#
_entry.id   735045754d5b75f8460bd517ccaabdb3
#
_cell.length_a   1.000
_cell.length_b   1.000
_cell.length_c   1.000
_cell.angle_alpha   90.00
_cell.angle_beta   90.00
_cell.angle_gamma   90.00
#
_symmetry.space_group_name_H-M   'P 1'
#
loop_
_entity.id
_entity.type
_entity.pdbx_description
1 polymer ?
#
loop_
_entity_poly.entity_id
_entity_poly.type
_entity_poly.pdbx_seq_one_letter_code
_entity_poly.pdbx_strand_id
1 'polypeptide(L)'
;MFPIPTYKQIRVILDTDAACEADDPFAIVHALLSPKLIVKGICATHFASVGSMERSYEEIKTTLAAMEMDVPVFRGQTGPLSRDAAVSEAAAFIATEAMREDERPLFVLCQAAIKDMK
;
A
#
# COMPACT_ATOMS: atom_id res chain seq x y z
N MET A 1 -17.27 17.75 -11.97
CA MET A 1 -16.80 16.36 -12.25
C MET A 1 -17.96 15.39 -12.10
N PHE A 2 -18.13 14.49 -13.03
CA PHE A 2 -19.16 13.46 -12.94
C PHE A 2 -18.72 12.35 -11.98
N PRO A 3 -19.59 11.88 -11.08
CA PRO A 3 -19.23 10.78 -10.20
C PRO A 3 -19.02 9.48 -11.01
N ILE A 4 -18.05 8.68 -10.57
CA ILE A 4 -17.81 7.38 -11.17
C ILE A 4 -18.81 6.38 -10.58
N PRO A 5 -19.59 5.67 -11.39
CA PRO A 5 -20.51 4.65 -10.87
C PRO A 5 -19.77 3.57 -10.09
N THR A 6 -20.38 3.09 -9.03
CA THR A 6 -19.78 2.09 -8.13
C THR A 6 -19.28 0.85 -8.88
N TYR A 7 -20.01 0.40 -9.90
CA TYR A 7 -19.61 -0.79 -10.67
C TYR A 7 -18.35 -0.58 -11.51
N LYS A 8 -17.91 0.68 -11.70
CA LYS A 8 -16.67 1.02 -12.42
C LYS A 8 -15.52 1.31 -11.49
N GLN A 9 -15.74 1.29 -10.17
CA GLN A 9 -14.70 1.54 -9.18
C GLN A 9 -14.08 0.22 -8.76
N ILE A 10 -12.78 0.24 -8.48
CA ILE A 10 -12.07 -0.91 -7.91
C ILE A 10 -11.41 -0.50 -6.60
N ARG A 11 -11.34 -1.44 -5.67
CA ARG A 11 -10.62 -1.26 -4.41
C ARG A 11 -9.17 -1.63 -4.64
N VAL A 12 -8.25 -0.81 -4.14
CA VAL A 12 -6.82 -1.11 -4.24
C VAL A 12 -6.14 -0.98 -2.90
N ILE A 13 -5.15 -1.82 -2.69
CA ILE A 13 -4.19 -1.71 -1.60
C ILE A 13 -2.83 -1.51 -2.27
N LEU A 14 -2.12 -0.47 -1.90
CA LEU A 14 -0.79 -0.19 -2.43
C LEU A 14 0.24 -0.81 -1.51
N ASP A 15 1.14 -1.62 -2.07
CA ASP A 15 2.23 -2.23 -1.33
C ASP A 15 3.53 -1.68 -1.91
N THR A 16 4.25 -0.86 -1.15
CA THR A 16 5.30 -0.02 -1.69
C THR A 16 6.52 0.08 -0.76
N ASP A 17 7.70 0.21 -1.36
CA ASP A 17 8.95 0.55 -0.69
C ASP A 17 9.33 2.03 -0.96
N ALA A 18 8.42 2.93 -0.66
CA ALA A 18 8.43 4.34 -1.07
C ALA A 18 9.74 5.10 -0.80
N ALA A 19 10.51 4.71 0.21
CA ALA A 19 11.80 5.37 0.51
C ALA A 19 12.94 4.89 -0.37
N CYS A 20 12.74 3.86 -1.20
CA CYS A 20 13.79 3.30 -2.06
C CYS A 20 14.07 4.18 -3.27
N GLU A 21 13.01 4.58 -3.97
CA GLU A 21 13.12 5.38 -5.20
C GLU A 21 12.03 6.45 -5.25
N ALA A 22 12.26 7.49 -6.04
CA ALA A 22 11.33 8.60 -6.18
C ALA A 22 10.03 8.22 -6.92
N ASP A 23 10.05 7.16 -7.72
CA ASP A 23 8.89 6.75 -8.52
C ASP A 23 7.69 6.32 -7.67
N ASP A 24 7.95 5.69 -6.53
CA ASP A 24 6.89 5.15 -5.68
C ASP A 24 6.00 6.25 -5.07
N PRO A 25 6.55 7.36 -4.53
CA PRO A 25 5.71 8.47 -4.09
C PRO A 25 4.84 9.06 -5.18
N PHE A 26 5.35 9.16 -6.41
CA PHE A 26 4.55 9.64 -7.54
C PHE A 26 3.42 8.66 -7.88
N ALA A 27 3.69 7.36 -7.81
CA ALA A 27 2.66 6.34 -8.04
C ALA A 27 1.56 6.40 -6.99
N ILE A 28 1.92 6.63 -5.72
CA ILE A 28 0.96 6.82 -4.63
C ILE A 28 0.05 8.02 -4.92
N VAL A 29 0.64 9.16 -5.26
CA VAL A 29 -0.11 10.38 -5.58
C VAL A 29 -1.06 10.13 -6.76
N HIS A 30 -0.57 9.48 -7.80
CA HIS A 30 -1.39 9.16 -8.98
C HIS A 30 -2.59 8.29 -8.63
N ALA A 31 -2.37 7.23 -7.84
CA ALA A 31 -3.44 6.34 -7.41
C ALA A 31 -4.49 7.07 -6.57
N LEU A 32 -4.06 7.93 -5.64
CA LEU A 32 -4.96 8.67 -4.76
C LEU A 32 -5.81 9.68 -5.53
N LEU A 33 -5.29 10.21 -6.63
CA LEU A 33 -6.01 11.20 -7.44
C LEU A 33 -6.91 10.54 -8.50
N SER A 34 -6.84 9.23 -8.69
CA SER A 34 -7.65 8.54 -9.68
C SER A 34 -9.07 8.27 -9.14
N PRO A 35 -10.13 8.79 -9.79
CA PRO A 35 -11.50 8.59 -9.29
C PRO A 35 -12.01 7.16 -9.43
N LYS A 36 -11.35 6.32 -10.23
CA LYS A 36 -11.71 4.91 -10.40
C LYS A 36 -11.14 4.01 -9.32
N LEU A 37 -10.12 4.50 -8.60
CA LEU A 37 -9.42 3.71 -7.61
C LEU A 37 -9.84 4.15 -6.21
N ILE A 38 -10.32 3.20 -5.41
CA ILE A 38 -10.59 3.43 -4.00
C ILE A 38 -9.42 2.85 -3.23
N VAL A 39 -8.52 3.70 -2.75
CA VAL A 39 -7.35 3.27 -2.00
C VAL A 39 -7.78 2.96 -0.58
N LYS A 40 -7.84 1.68 -0.23
CA LYS A 40 -8.28 1.21 1.08
C LYS A 40 -7.17 1.30 2.11
N GLY A 41 -5.92 1.22 1.68
CA GLY A 41 -4.77 1.33 2.57
C GLY A 41 -3.47 1.26 1.77
N ILE A 42 -2.39 1.63 2.43
CA ILE A 42 -1.04 1.60 1.87
C ILE A 42 -0.16 0.81 2.83
N CYS A 43 0.56 -0.17 2.30
CA CYS A 43 1.44 -1.03 3.08
C CYS A 43 2.89 -0.68 2.80
N ALA A 44 3.68 -0.44 3.84
CA ALA A 44 5.11 -0.17 3.72
C ALA A 44 5.88 -1.48 3.73
N THR A 45 6.79 -1.65 2.78
CA THR A 45 7.63 -2.85 2.69
C THR A 45 9.10 -2.52 2.90
N HIS A 46 9.89 -3.53 3.27
CA HIS A 46 11.33 -3.39 3.38
C HIS A 46 11.99 -3.42 1.99
N PHE A 47 13.16 -2.85 1.91
CA PHE A 47 14.06 -3.02 0.78
C PHE A 47 15.47 -3.28 1.32
N ALA A 48 16.47 -3.40 0.54
CA ALA A 48 17.80 -3.98 0.84
C ALA A 48 18.53 -3.61 2.15
N SER A 49 18.10 -2.61 2.91
CA SER A 49 18.82 -2.15 4.12
C SER A 49 17.98 -2.24 5.39
N VAL A 50 18.69 -2.31 6.54
CA VAL A 50 18.03 -2.33 7.85
C VAL A 50 17.24 -1.04 8.06
N GLY A 51 16.03 -1.18 8.60
CA GLY A 51 15.16 -0.04 8.88
C GLY A 51 14.46 0.52 7.65
N SER A 52 14.58 -0.12 6.50
CA SER A 52 13.98 0.36 5.24
C SER A 52 12.47 0.38 5.29
N MET A 53 11.83 -0.58 5.94
CA MET A 53 10.37 -0.60 6.07
C MET A 53 9.87 0.63 6.83
N GLU A 54 10.52 0.98 7.95
CA GLU A 54 10.13 2.16 8.72
C GLU A 54 10.35 3.45 7.92
N ARG A 55 11.42 3.54 7.14
CA ARG A 55 11.64 4.70 6.26
C ARG A 55 10.55 4.81 5.20
N SER A 56 10.14 3.69 4.62
CA SER A 56 9.03 3.67 3.67
C SER A 56 7.71 4.09 4.34
N TYR A 57 7.47 3.60 5.54
CA TYR A 57 6.29 3.98 6.33
C TYR A 57 6.24 5.49 6.55
N GLU A 58 7.36 6.09 7.00
CA GLU A 58 7.43 7.52 7.24
C GLU A 58 7.28 8.34 5.95
N GLU A 59 7.87 7.87 4.84
CA GLU A 59 7.75 8.53 3.54
C GLU A 59 6.31 8.53 3.05
N ILE A 60 5.59 7.42 3.21
CA ILE A 60 4.18 7.34 2.86
C ILE A 60 3.37 8.34 3.69
N LYS A 61 3.60 8.39 5.00
CA LYS A 61 2.89 9.32 5.87
C LYS A 61 3.19 10.77 5.52
N THR A 62 4.43 11.09 5.17
CA THR A 62 4.82 12.43 4.73
C THR A 62 4.08 12.81 3.44
N THR A 63 3.99 11.88 2.48
CA THR A 63 3.29 12.10 1.23
C THR A 63 1.80 12.37 1.47
N LEU A 64 1.16 11.57 2.32
CA LEU A 64 -0.26 11.75 2.66
C LEU A 64 -0.51 13.08 3.37
N ALA A 65 0.37 13.46 4.29
CA ALA A 65 0.26 14.74 4.98
C ALA A 65 0.37 15.92 4.01
N ALA A 66 1.29 15.84 3.05
CA ALA A 66 1.45 16.86 2.02
C ALA A 66 0.22 16.99 1.13
N MET A 67 -0.51 15.89 0.91
CA MET A 67 -1.75 15.87 0.13
C MET A 67 -2.99 16.17 0.96
N GLU A 68 -2.86 16.30 2.27
CA GLU A 68 -3.98 16.47 3.21
C GLU A 68 -5.00 15.32 3.09
N MET A 69 -4.52 14.10 2.88
CA MET A 69 -5.38 12.91 2.75
C MET A 69 -5.21 11.98 3.94
N ASP A 70 -6.31 11.37 4.34
CA ASP A 70 -6.34 10.43 5.46
C ASP A 70 -6.60 9.01 4.93
N VAL A 71 -5.52 8.28 4.68
CA VAL A 71 -5.56 6.90 4.23
C VAL A 71 -4.77 6.05 5.22
N PRO A 72 -5.31 4.89 5.68
CA PRO A 72 -4.57 4.03 6.61
C PRO A 72 -3.25 3.54 6.03
N VAL A 73 -2.20 3.57 6.84
CA VAL A 73 -0.87 3.08 6.45
C VAL A 73 -0.48 1.97 7.42
N PHE A 74 0.00 0.85 6.88
CA PHE A 74 0.31 -0.34 7.66
C PHE A 74 1.78 -0.73 7.49
N ARG A 75 2.38 -1.21 8.58
CA ARG A 75 3.75 -1.70 8.58
C ARG A 75 3.79 -3.14 8.11
N GLY A 76 4.65 -3.43 7.14
CA GLY A 76 4.95 -4.79 6.70
C GLY A 76 6.06 -5.42 7.52
N GLN A 77 6.65 -6.48 6.99
CA GLN A 77 7.78 -7.14 7.64
C GLN A 77 9.01 -6.23 7.58
N THR A 78 9.85 -6.31 8.60
CA THR A 78 11.07 -5.50 8.69
C THR A 78 12.23 -6.08 7.89
N GLY A 79 12.08 -7.30 7.39
CA GLY A 79 13.09 -8.00 6.61
C GLY A 79 12.47 -9.10 5.74
N PRO A 80 13.30 -9.94 5.13
CA PRO A 80 12.80 -11.05 4.32
C PRO A 80 11.90 -11.99 5.11
N LEU A 81 10.91 -12.57 4.43
CA LEU A 81 9.97 -13.48 5.05
C LEU A 81 10.69 -14.73 5.57
N SER A 82 10.40 -15.13 6.80
CA SER A 82 10.88 -16.35 7.40
C SER A 82 9.70 -17.20 7.90
N ARG A 83 9.95 -18.49 8.15
CA ARG A 83 8.89 -19.40 8.63
C ARG A 83 8.34 -19.00 10.00
N ASP A 84 9.18 -18.39 10.82
CA ASP A 84 8.83 -18.00 12.19
C ASP A 84 8.39 -16.54 12.30
N ALA A 85 8.25 -15.85 11.16
CA ALA A 85 7.83 -14.47 11.17
C ALA A 85 6.38 -14.32 11.64
N ALA A 86 6.15 -13.41 12.57
CA ALA A 86 4.80 -13.06 12.99
C ALA A 86 4.05 -12.36 11.82
N VAL A 87 2.73 -12.45 11.82
CA VAL A 87 1.90 -11.77 10.83
C VAL A 87 2.05 -10.26 11.02
N SER A 88 2.44 -9.56 9.96
CA SER A 88 2.56 -8.10 10.01
C SER A 88 1.19 -7.43 10.02
N GLU A 89 1.13 -6.17 10.48
CA GLU A 89 -0.07 -5.33 10.41
C GLU A 89 -0.60 -5.25 8.97
N ALA A 90 0.31 -5.10 7.98
CA ALA A 90 -0.04 -5.04 6.57
C ALA A 90 -0.69 -6.34 6.08
N ALA A 91 -0.11 -7.49 6.44
CA ALA A 91 -0.67 -8.78 6.04
C ALA A 91 -2.05 -9.01 6.65
N ALA A 92 -2.23 -8.65 7.92
CA ALA A 92 -3.52 -8.76 8.60
C ALA A 92 -4.58 -7.86 7.93
N PHE A 93 -4.20 -6.65 7.55
CA PHE A 93 -5.10 -5.73 6.86
C PHE A 93 -5.52 -6.26 5.49
N ILE A 94 -4.55 -6.75 4.70
CA ILE A 94 -4.84 -7.33 3.38
C ILE A 94 -5.82 -8.49 3.51
N ALA A 95 -5.59 -9.39 4.45
CA ALA A 95 -6.47 -10.53 4.68
C ALA A 95 -7.87 -10.09 5.08
N THR A 96 -7.99 -9.11 5.97
CA THR A 96 -9.28 -8.58 6.42
C THR A 96 -10.06 -7.94 5.25
N GLU A 97 -9.37 -7.15 4.43
CA GLU A 97 -10.01 -6.49 3.28
C GLU A 97 -10.41 -7.51 2.21
N ALA A 98 -9.60 -8.54 2.00
CA ALA A 98 -9.89 -9.60 1.02
C ALA A 98 -11.12 -10.42 1.42
N MET A 99 -11.39 -10.56 2.72
CA MET A 99 -12.54 -11.31 3.23
C MET A 99 -13.80 -10.47 3.34
N ARG A 100 -13.73 -9.17 3.07
CA ARG A 100 -14.88 -8.28 3.15
C ARG A 100 -15.86 -8.57 2.00
N GLU A 101 -17.14 -8.58 2.31
CA GLU A 101 -18.19 -8.69 1.30
C GLU A 101 -18.36 -7.34 0.60
N ASP A 102 -17.83 -7.25 -0.62
CA ASP A 102 -17.94 -6.04 -1.45
C ASP A 102 -17.92 -6.48 -2.91
N GLU A 103 -18.88 -6.01 -3.68
CA GLU A 103 -18.99 -6.35 -5.11
C GLU A 103 -17.85 -5.78 -5.95
N ARG A 104 -17.19 -4.73 -5.46
CA ARG A 104 -16.07 -4.11 -6.17
C ARG A 104 -14.82 -4.99 -6.03
N PRO A 105 -14.12 -5.27 -7.13
CA PRO A 105 -12.93 -6.11 -7.05
C PRO A 105 -11.83 -5.44 -6.23
N LEU A 106 -10.99 -6.26 -5.61
CA LEU A 106 -9.84 -5.82 -4.84
C LEU A 106 -8.55 -6.21 -5.58
N PHE A 107 -7.68 -5.22 -5.78
CA PHE A 107 -6.34 -5.44 -6.34
C PHE A 107 -5.29 -4.97 -5.35
N VAL A 108 -4.25 -5.77 -5.18
CA VAL A 108 -3.07 -5.37 -4.40
C VAL A 108 -1.99 -5.02 -5.42
N LEU A 109 -1.62 -3.73 -5.46
CA LEU A 109 -0.63 -3.22 -6.40
C LEU A 109 0.74 -3.20 -5.71
N CYS A 110 1.63 -4.10 -6.13
CA CYS A 110 2.94 -4.26 -5.53
C CYS A 110 3.97 -3.46 -6.33
N GLN A 111 4.61 -2.50 -5.67
CA GLN A 111 5.60 -1.60 -6.28
C GLN A 111 7.01 -1.90 -5.79
N ALA A 112 7.17 -2.90 -4.92
CA ALA A 112 8.46 -3.36 -4.46
C ALA A 112 9.11 -4.29 -5.48
N ALA A 113 10.42 -4.46 -5.40
CA ALA A 113 11.13 -5.40 -6.26
C ALA A 113 10.61 -6.83 -6.00
N ILE A 114 10.45 -7.60 -7.07
CA ILE A 114 9.91 -8.96 -6.99
C ILE A 114 10.70 -9.84 -6.01
N LYS A 115 12.01 -9.65 -5.94
CA LYS A 115 12.88 -10.38 -5.01
C LYS A 115 12.48 -10.21 -3.55
N ASP A 116 11.84 -9.09 -3.21
CA ASP A 116 11.42 -8.79 -1.85
C ASP A 116 10.09 -9.46 -1.49
N MET A 117 9.42 -10.05 -2.48
CA MET A 117 8.11 -10.68 -2.33
C MET A 117 8.19 -12.20 -2.18
N LYS A 118 9.39 -12.76 -2.34
CA LYS A 118 9.60 -14.21 -2.27
C LYS A 118 9.80 -14.69 -0.85
#